data_63e491a3493d266784c66f4ba8272cde
#
_entry.id   63e491a3493d266784c66f4ba8272cde
#
_cell.length_a   1.000
_cell.length_b   1.000
_cell.length_c   1.000
_cell.angle_alpha   90.00
_cell.angle_beta   90.00
_cell.angle_gamma   90.00
#
_symmetry.space_group_name_H-M   'P 1'
#
loop_
_entity.id
_entity.type
_entity.pdbx_description
1 polymer ?
#
loop_
_entity_poly.entity_id
_entity_poly.type
_entity_poly.pdbx_seq_one_letter_code
_entity_poly.pdbx_strand_id
1 'polypeptide(L)'
;MVELFYAEDDANIAGAVKEYLEQKNFKVMIYNTISGVRQALESHVPTVILLDWNMPDGRGDSLCQWIRSRWTELPIIFLTVRDDSHDIVSGFQNGADDYVVKPFELSVLYSRIQAVLRRTGNVAEQYLSCDGIMMDLIRRTVSCGSEEIDLSVSEYGLLLYLLQNKGKTVTREKILEQVWDINGNYVNNNTLTVTMKRLRDKLHQPSCLKTIRSVGYRMEDTI
;
A
#
# COMPACT_ATOMS: atom_id res chain seq x y z
N MET A 1 -2.72 -8.00 -1.45
CA MET A 1 -1.32 -8.03 -0.93
C MET A 1 -0.42 -7.66 -2.09
N VAL A 2 0.44 -6.68 -1.93
CA VAL A 2 1.35 -6.21 -2.99
C VAL A 2 2.55 -7.15 -3.05
N GLU A 3 2.80 -7.76 -4.20
CA GLU A 3 3.97 -8.63 -4.40
C GLU A 3 5.16 -7.81 -4.89
N LEU A 4 6.29 -7.96 -4.23
CA LEU A 4 7.49 -7.20 -4.47
C LEU A 4 8.69 -8.15 -4.67
N PHE A 5 9.38 -8.01 -5.81
CA PHE A 5 10.69 -8.64 -6.00
C PHE A 5 11.78 -7.69 -5.55
N TYR A 6 12.71 -8.18 -4.75
CA TYR A 6 13.82 -7.41 -4.25
C TYR A 6 15.14 -8.06 -4.66
N ALA A 7 15.87 -7.43 -5.56
CA ALA A 7 17.21 -7.81 -5.97
C ALA A 7 18.23 -7.10 -5.08
N GLU A 8 18.90 -7.85 -4.20
CA GLU A 8 19.90 -7.35 -3.24
C GLU A 8 20.78 -8.52 -2.82
N ASP A 9 22.10 -8.35 -2.87
CA ASP A 9 23.06 -9.38 -2.47
C ASP A 9 23.47 -9.29 -1.00
N ASP A 10 23.32 -8.12 -0.36
CA ASP A 10 23.53 -7.98 1.09
C ASP A 10 22.34 -8.54 1.87
N ALA A 11 22.54 -9.69 2.51
CA ALA A 11 21.50 -10.38 3.26
C ALA A 11 20.96 -9.57 4.45
N ASN A 12 21.77 -8.69 5.06
CA ASN A 12 21.36 -7.88 6.21
C ASN A 12 20.41 -6.76 5.74
N ILE A 13 20.77 -6.07 4.64
CA ILE A 13 19.94 -5.03 4.06
C ILE A 13 18.64 -5.65 3.54
N ALA A 14 18.74 -6.75 2.81
CA ALA A 14 17.60 -7.46 2.26
C ALA A 14 16.63 -7.93 3.36
N GLY A 15 17.16 -8.47 4.45
CA GLY A 15 16.37 -8.94 5.61
C GLY A 15 15.62 -7.80 6.29
N ALA A 16 16.30 -6.69 6.58
CA ALA A 16 15.69 -5.53 7.24
C ALA A 16 14.57 -4.89 6.39
N VAL A 17 14.79 -4.75 5.08
CA VAL A 17 13.78 -4.23 4.15
C VAL A 17 12.59 -5.17 4.06
N LYS A 18 12.83 -6.48 3.95
CA LYS A 18 11.78 -7.49 3.89
C LYS A 18 10.90 -7.45 5.13
N GLU A 19 11.50 -7.54 6.32
CA GLU A 19 10.78 -7.52 7.60
C GLU A 19 9.89 -6.28 7.71
N TYR A 20 10.44 -5.10 7.40
CA TYR A 20 9.70 -3.85 7.46
C TYR A 20 8.53 -3.80 6.48
N LEU A 21 8.74 -4.23 5.23
CA LEU A 21 7.70 -4.18 4.20
C LEU A 21 6.61 -5.25 4.42
N GLU A 22 6.96 -6.42 4.96
CA GLU A 22 5.98 -7.46 5.31
C GLU A 22 5.04 -6.99 6.43
N GLN A 23 5.51 -6.19 7.40
CA GLN A 23 4.66 -5.52 8.39
C GLN A 23 3.69 -4.49 7.75
N LYS A 24 3.99 -4.03 6.52
CA LYS A 24 3.15 -3.12 5.73
C LYS A 24 2.31 -3.84 4.67
N ASN A 25 2.06 -5.13 4.86
CA ASN A 25 1.21 -5.97 4.01
C ASN A 25 1.76 -6.21 2.58
N PHE A 26 3.09 -6.17 2.41
CA PHE A 26 3.76 -6.64 1.20
C PHE A 26 4.11 -8.12 1.32
N LYS A 27 4.22 -8.79 0.18
CA LYS A 27 4.85 -10.11 0.05
C LYS A 27 6.18 -9.92 -0.66
N VAL A 28 7.30 -10.02 0.07
CA VAL A 28 8.63 -9.72 -0.43
C VAL A 28 9.39 -10.99 -0.78
N MET A 29 9.82 -11.09 -2.03
CA MET A 29 10.69 -12.17 -2.51
C MET A 29 12.06 -11.61 -2.83
N ILE A 30 13.10 -12.11 -2.13
CA ILE A 30 14.47 -11.66 -2.26
C ILE A 30 15.22 -12.52 -3.27
N TYR A 31 16.01 -11.86 -4.12
CA TYR A 31 16.90 -12.48 -5.10
C TYR A 31 18.29 -11.88 -4.96
N ASN A 32 19.31 -12.69 -4.83
CA ASN A 32 20.69 -12.26 -4.66
C ASN A 32 21.47 -12.19 -5.99
N THR A 33 20.81 -12.42 -7.12
CA THR A 33 21.40 -12.38 -8.45
C THR A 33 20.40 -11.87 -9.50
N ILE A 34 20.90 -11.23 -10.56
CA ILE A 34 20.13 -10.81 -11.73
C ILE A 34 19.49 -12.03 -12.42
N SER A 35 20.24 -13.12 -12.55
CA SER A 35 19.75 -14.35 -13.16
C SER A 35 18.58 -14.94 -12.39
N GLY A 36 18.60 -14.89 -11.06
CA GLY A 36 17.49 -15.30 -10.22
C GLY A 36 16.23 -14.47 -10.45
N VAL A 37 16.35 -13.14 -10.56
CA VAL A 37 15.22 -12.25 -10.89
C VAL A 37 14.65 -12.58 -12.27
N ARG A 38 15.50 -12.76 -13.28
CA ARG A 38 15.06 -13.10 -14.64
C ARG A 38 14.27 -14.40 -14.68
N GLN A 39 14.79 -15.45 -14.05
CA GLN A 39 14.11 -16.73 -13.98
C GLN A 39 12.75 -16.65 -13.27
N ALA A 40 12.67 -15.88 -12.18
CA ALA A 40 11.42 -15.66 -11.46
C ALA A 40 10.39 -14.92 -12.32
N LEU A 41 10.82 -13.89 -13.06
CA LEU A 41 9.95 -13.07 -13.94
C LEU A 41 9.38 -13.88 -15.11
N GLU A 42 10.03 -14.95 -15.56
CA GLU A 42 9.50 -15.85 -16.58
C GLU A 42 8.28 -16.65 -16.08
N SER A 43 8.19 -16.87 -14.77
CA SER A 43 7.12 -17.64 -14.15
C SER A 43 6.04 -16.76 -13.53
N HIS A 44 6.42 -15.59 -13.00
CA HIS A 44 5.53 -14.71 -12.27
C HIS A 44 6.02 -13.26 -12.32
N VAL A 45 5.11 -12.32 -12.59
CA VAL A 45 5.40 -10.88 -12.64
C VAL A 45 4.90 -10.23 -11.34
N PRO A 46 5.77 -9.57 -10.54
CA PRO A 46 5.38 -8.91 -9.31
C PRO A 46 4.68 -7.57 -9.60
N THR A 47 4.15 -6.95 -8.54
CA THR A 47 3.54 -5.60 -8.63
C THR A 47 4.60 -4.52 -8.75
N VAL A 48 5.81 -4.71 -8.17
CA VAL A 48 6.93 -3.75 -8.18
C VAL A 48 8.25 -4.48 -7.97
N ILE A 49 9.33 -3.91 -8.49
CA ILE A 49 10.70 -4.41 -8.30
C ILE A 49 11.53 -3.35 -7.58
N LEU A 50 12.21 -3.75 -6.48
CA LEU A 50 13.36 -3.05 -5.93
C LEU A 50 14.62 -3.69 -6.50
N LEU A 51 15.54 -2.88 -6.99
CA LEU A 51 16.71 -3.36 -7.72
C LEU A 51 17.97 -2.64 -7.25
N ASP A 52 18.91 -3.38 -6.65
CA ASP A 52 20.24 -2.82 -6.43
C ASP A 52 20.95 -2.59 -7.76
N TRP A 53 21.71 -1.52 -7.81
CA TRP A 53 22.52 -1.17 -8.97
C TRP A 53 23.62 -2.18 -9.24
N ASN A 54 24.33 -2.63 -8.19
CA ASN A 54 25.44 -3.56 -8.28
C ASN A 54 25.02 -4.93 -7.75
N MET A 55 25.01 -5.93 -8.63
CA MET A 55 24.72 -7.31 -8.28
C MET A 55 25.93 -8.20 -8.62
N PRO A 56 26.12 -9.32 -7.93
CA PRO A 56 27.30 -10.19 -8.13
C PRO A 56 27.48 -10.68 -9.58
N ASP A 57 26.38 -10.86 -10.32
CA ASP A 57 26.34 -11.40 -11.68
C ASP A 57 26.04 -10.33 -12.74
N GLY A 58 26.14 -9.03 -12.40
CA GLY A 58 26.00 -7.96 -13.38
C GLY A 58 25.49 -6.63 -12.81
N ARG A 59 25.08 -5.75 -13.71
CA ARG A 59 24.54 -4.42 -13.34
C ARG A 59 23.03 -4.40 -13.42
N GLY A 60 22.40 -3.74 -12.46
CA GLY A 60 20.96 -3.58 -12.40
C GLY A 60 20.37 -2.85 -13.61
N ASP A 61 21.11 -1.90 -14.21
CA ASP A 61 20.66 -1.18 -15.41
C ASP A 61 20.40 -2.12 -16.60
N SER A 62 21.22 -3.14 -16.79
CA SER A 62 21.03 -4.14 -17.84
C SER A 62 19.79 -5.02 -17.58
N LEU A 63 19.50 -5.31 -16.31
CA LEU A 63 18.27 -6.00 -15.94
C LEU A 63 17.05 -5.08 -16.17
N CYS A 64 17.14 -3.82 -15.80
CA CYS A 64 16.08 -2.84 -16.02
C CYS A 64 15.70 -2.73 -17.50
N GLN A 65 16.68 -2.56 -18.39
CA GLN A 65 16.46 -2.53 -19.84
C GLN A 65 15.81 -3.84 -20.35
N TRP A 66 16.25 -4.98 -19.87
CA TRP A 66 15.67 -6.28 -20.22
C TRP A 66 14.22 -6.40 -19.74
N ILE A 67 13.89 -5.90 -18.53
CA ILE A 67 12.53 -5.85 -18.02
C ILE A 67 11.68 -4.94 -18.89
N ARG A 68 12.14 -3.73 -19.19
CA ARG A 68 11.41 -2.75 -20.01
C ARG A 68 11.10 -3.24 -21.42
N SER A 69 11.95 -4.08 -21.97
CA SER A 69 11.69 -4.70 -23.30
C SER A 69 10.51 -5.68 -23.31
N ARG A 70 10.02 -6.12 -22.13
CA ARG A 70 8.95 -7.12 -21.97
C ARG A 70 7.75 -6.58 -21.20
N TRP A 71 7.98 -5.80 -20.16
CA TRP A 71 6.98 -5.25 -19.25
C TRP A 71 7.23 -3.75 -19.08
N THR A 72 6.71 -2.96 -20.01
CA THR A 72 6.92 -1.51 -20.07
C THR A 72 6.39 -0.80 -18.82
N GLU A 73 5.29 -1.29 -18.26
CA GLU A 73 4.57 -0.67 -17.13
C GLU A 73 4.94 -1.27 -15.75
N LEU A 74 5.82 -2.28 -15.69
CA LEU A 74 6.21 -2.88 -14.40
C LEU A 74 7.09 -1.90 -13.61
N PRO A 75 6.64 -1.45 -12.42
CA PRO A 75 7.38 -0.46 -11.63
C PRO A 75 8.74 -0.97 -11.18
N ILE A 76 9.79 -0.14 -11.38
CA ILE A 76 11.16 -0.44 -10.96
C ILE A 76 11.72 0.74 -10.18
N ILE A 77 12.19 0.46 -8.95
CA ILE A 77 12.87 1.42 -8.08
C ILE A 77 14.30 0.94 -7.87
N PHE A 78 15.27 1.77 -8.21
CA PHE A 78 16.67 1.47 -7.91
C PHE A 78 17.04 1.83 -6.47
N LEU A 79 17.83 0.96 -5.84
CA LEU A 79 18.56 1.23 -4.61
C LEU A 79 20.05 1.33 -4.98
N THR A 80 20.69 2.48 -4.71
CA THR A 80 22.05 2.73 -5.17
C THR A 80 22.88 3.47 -4.12
N VAL A 81 24.17 3.17 -4.03
CA VAL A 81 25.13 3.94 -3.25
C VAL A 81 25.66 5.18 -3.99
N ARG A 82 25.24 5.38 -5.24
CA ARG A 82 25.75 6.46 -6.09
C ARG A 82 24.81 7.65 -6.02
N ASP A 83 25.34 8.77 -5.58
CA ASP A 83 24.73 10.10 -5.59
C ASP A 83 25.20 10.95 -6.78
N ASP A 84 26.02 10.38 -7.69
CA ASP A 84 26.52 11.10 -8.86
C ASP A 84 25.37 11.38 -9.84
N SER A 85 25.14 12.66 -10.11
CA SER A 85 24.06 13.14 -10.97
C SER A 85 24.05 12.51 -12.37
N HIS A 86 25.21 12.10 -12.87
CA HIS A 86 25.34 11.39 -14.15
C HIS A 86 24.75 9.98 -14.13
N ASP A 87 24.91 9.24 -13.03
CA ASP A 87 24.38 7.89 -12.89
C ASP A 87 22.86 7.91 -12.65
N ILE A 88 22.36 8.91 -11.94
CA ILE A 88 20.91 9.14 -11.74
C ILE A 88 20.24 9.50 -13.08
N VAL A 89 20.84 10.40 -13.87
CA VAL A 89 20.29 10.78 -15.18
C VAL A 89 20.32 9.61 -16.16
N SER A 90 21.41 8.83 -16.19
CA SER A 90 21.49 7.63 -17.05
C SER A 90 20.48 6.56 -16.64
N GLY A 91 20.16 6.45 -15.36
CA GLY A 91 19.20 5.49 -14.85
C GLY A 91 17.74 5.83 -15.23
N PHE A 92 17.34 7.12 -15.17
CA PHE A 92 16.04 7.54 -15.71
C PHE A 92 15.95 7.31 -17.22
N GLN A 93 17.04 7.46 -17.96
CA GLN A 93 17.10 7.10 -19.38
C GLN A 93 16.96 5.58 -19.61
N ASN A 94 17.31 4.75 -18.62
CA ASN A 94 17.14 3.29 -18.66
C ASN A 94 15.73 2.81 -18.25
N GLY A 95 14.81 3.75 -17.93
CA GLY A 95 13.40 3.44 -17.72
C GLY A 95 13.02 3.07 -16.27
N ALA A 96 13.80 3.46 -15.27
CA ALA A 96 13.37 3.33 -13.87
C ALA A 96 12.31 4.38 -13.49
N ASP A 97 11.45 4.03 -12.54
CA ASP A 97 10.36 4.91 -12.06
C ASP A 97 10.79 5.79 -10.88
N ASP A 98 11.77 5.34 -10.07
CA ASP A 98 12.35 6.12 -8.98
C ASP A 98 13.71 5.56 -8.54
N TYR A 99 14.42 6.33 -7.68
CA TYR A 99 15.72 6.01 -7.09
C TYR A 99 15.75 6.30 -5.61
N VAL A 100 16.41 5.44 -4.85
CA VAL A 100 16.69 5.62 -3.42
C VAL A 100 18.17 5.44 -3.18
N VAL A 101 18.82 6.48 -2.64
CA VAL A 101 20.24 6.45 -2.33
C VAL A 101 20.48 5.75 -1.02
N LYS A 102 21.43 4.81 -0.98
CA LYS A 102 21.93 4.14 0.23
C LYS A 102 22.98 5.02 0.92
N PRO A 103 22.95 5.15 2.26
CA PRO A 103 22.00 4.55 3.21
C PRO A 103 20.67 5.29 3.21
N PHE A 104 19.56 4.56 3.41
CA PHE A 104 18.20 5.12 3.44
C PHE A 104 17.45 4.69 4.70
N GLU A 105 16.47 5.50 5.09
CA GLU A 105 15.49 5.12 6.09
C GLU A 105 14.39 4.25 5.47
N LEU A 106 13.96 3.19 6.16
CA LEU A 106 12.93 2.26 5.68
C LEU A 106 11.58 2.96 5.44
N SER A 107 11.26 3.97 6.24
CA SER A 107 10.08 4.82 6.07
C SER A 107 10.12 5.62 4.78
N VAL A 108 11.30 6.12 4.38
CA VAL A 108 11.50 6.86 3.12
C VAL A 108 11.36 5.91 1.94
N LEU A 109 12.00 4.72 2.00
CA LEU A 109 11.84 3.70 0.97
C LEU A 109 10.37 3.33 0.78
N TYR A 110 9.65 3.05 1.86
CA TYR A 110 8.22 2.74 1.81
C TYR A 110 7.40 3.84 1.13
N SER A 111 7.65 5.11 1.51
CA SER A 111 6.94 6.26 0.93
C SER A 111 7.18 6.39 -0.58
N ARG A 112 8.39 6.08 -1.07
CA ARG A 112 8.71 6.08 -2.49
C ARG A 112 8.07 4.92 -3.24
N ILE A 113 8.06 3.72 -2.66
CA ILE A 113 7.34 2.57 -3.23
C ILE A 113 5.86 2.94 -3.43
N GLN A 114 5.23 3.53 -2.41
CA GLN A 114 3.84 3.97 -2.49
C GLN A 114 3.64 5.03 -3.59
N ALA A 115 4.57 5.98 -3.74
CA ALA A 115 4.49 7.02 -4.76
C ALA A 115 4.60 6.46 -6.18
N VAL A 116 5.45 5.45 -6.39
CA VAL A 116 5.60 4.78 -7.70
C VAL A 116 4.36 3.93 -8.01
N LEU A 117 3.91 3.10 -7.09
CA LEU A 117 2.70 2.28 -7.26
C LEU A 117 1.47 3.12 -7.60
N ARG A 118 1.35 4.32 -7.03
CA ARG A 118 0.29 5.28 -7.35
C ARG A 118 0.35 5.75 -8.80
N ARG A 119 1.54 6.07 -9.35
CA ARG A 119 1.72 6.60 -10.71
C ARG A 119 1.44 5.56 -11.78
N THR A 120 1.76 4.30 -11.50
CA THR A 120 1.66 3.19 -12.47
C THR A 120 0.28 2.53 -12.52
N GLY A 121 -0.72 3.07 -11.81
CA GLY A 121 -2.09 2.53 -11.83
C GLY A 121 -2.25 1.17 -11.15
N ASN A 122 -1.19 0.59 -10.59
CA ASN A 122 -1.23 -0.64 -9.80
C ASN A 122 -1.82 -0.41 -8.39
N VAL A 123 -2.72 0.57 -8.28
CA VAL A 123 -3.30 1.05 -7.02
C VAL A 123 -4.69 0.48 -6.86
N ALA A 124 -4.81 -0.84 -6.83
CA ALA A 124 -6.04 -1.46 -6.32
C ALA A 124 -6.29 -1.15 -4.83
N GLU A 125 -5.29 -0.59 -4.12
CA GLU A 125 -5.35 -0.30 -2.68
C GLU A 125 -5.32 1.20 -2.32
N GLN A 126 -5.27 2.13 -3.28
CA GLN A 126 -5.32 3.56 -2.96
C GLN A 126 -6.72 3.98 -2.54
N TYR A 127 -7.73 3.38 -3.15
CA TYR A 127 -9.13 3.71 -2.92
C TYR A 127 -9.85 2.52 -2.33
N LEU A 128 -10.49 2.74 -1.20
CA LEU A 128 -11.53 1.84 -0.73
C LEU A 128 -12.89 2.44 -1.10
N SER A 129 -13.78 1.62 -1.63
CA SER A 129 -15.08 2.11 -2.08
C SER A 129 -16.22 1.16 -1.76
N CYS A 130 -17.41 1.74 -1.58
CA CYS A 130 -18.67 1.04 -1.41
C CYS A 130 -19.83 1.97 -1.79
N ASP A 131 -20.64 1.58 -2.80
CA ASP A 131 -21.86 2.31 -3.22
C ASP A 131 -21.70 3.84 -3.33
N GLY A 132 -20.70 4.30 -4.08
CA GLY A 132 -20.45 5.72 -4.31
C GLY A 132 -19.70 6.44 -3.18
N ILE A 133 -19.45 5.79 -2.04
CA ILE A 133 -18.49 6.26 -1.05
C ILE A 133 -17.10 5.86 -1.53
N MET A 134 -16.18 6.80 -1.59
CA MET A 134 -14.78 6.58 -1.96
C MET A 134 -13.86 7.19 -0.91
N MET A 135 -12.89 6.42 -0.46
CA MET A 135 -11.86 6.84 0.50
C MET A 135 -10.49 6.77 -0.18
N ASP A 136 -9.83 7.92 -0.34
CA ASP A 136 -8.43 8.00 -0.77
C ASP A 136 -7.52 7.84 0.45
N LEU A 137 -6.83 6.71 0.54
CA LEU A 137 -5.96 6.38 1.68
C LEU A 137 -4.69 7.21 1.73
N ILE A 138 -4.27 7.78 0.59
CA ILE A 138 -3.05 8.59 0.49
C ILE A 138 -3.34 10.04 0.84
N ARG A 139 -4.38 10.61 0.24
CA ARG A 139 -4.81 11.98 0.55
C ARG A 139 -5.56 12.08 1.88
N ARG A 140 -6.00 10.92 2.41
CA ARG A 140 -6.86 10.81 3.60
C ARG A 140 -8.16 11.60 3.44
N THR A 141 -8.69 11.65 2.21
CA THR A 141 -9.97 12.26 1.90
C THR A 141 -11.04 11.21 1.70
N VAL A 142 -12.28 11.60 1.94
CA VAL A 142 -13.46 10.77 1.72
C VAL A 142 -14.44 11.55 0.86
N SER A 143 -15.04 10.90 -0.13
CA SER A 143 -16.09 11.50 -0.95
C SER A 143 -17.31 10.58 -1.04
N CYS A 144 -18.47 11.19 -1.23
CA CYS A 144 -19.73 10.52 -1.54
C CYS A 144 -20.25 11.08 -2.89
N GLY A 145 -20.13 10.28 -3.95
CA GLY A 145 -20.29 10.79 -5.31
C GLY A 145 -19.24 11.84 -5.63
N SER A 146 -19.67 13.06 -5.95
CA SER A 146 -18.80 14.22 -6.26
C SER A 146 -18.51 15.13 -5.05
N GLU A 147 -19.11 14.88 -3.91
CA GLU A 147 -18.97 15.70 -2.69
C GLU A 147 -17.86 15.16 -1.80
N GLU A 148 -16.92 16.02 -1.38
CA GLU A 148 -15.91 15.69 -0.38
C GLU A 148 -16.51 15.82 1.03
N ILE A 149 -16.30 14.78 1.86
CA ILE A 149 -16.89 14.66 3.20
C ILE A 149 -15.80 14.83 4.26
N ASP A 150 -15.95 15.84 5.12
CA ASP A 150 -15.03 16.04 6.24
C ASP A 150 -15.39 15.13 7.41
N LEU A 151 -14.47 14.21 7.74
CA LEU A 151 -14.61 13.25 8.83
C LEU A 151 -13.62 13.57 9.96
N SER A 152 -14.08 13.45 11.19
CA SER A 152 -13.18 13.42 12.35
C SER A 152 -12.28 12.18 12.31
N VAL A 153 -11.19 12.19 13.09
CA VAL A 153 -10.23 11.06 13.18
C VAL A 153 -10.95 9.75 13.50
N SER A 154 -11.90 9.77 14.45
CA SER A 154 -12.64 8.55 14.84
C SER A 154 -13.63 8.09 13.76
N GLU A 155 -14.29 9.01 13.07
CA GLU A 155 -15.20 8.70 11.95
C GLU A 155 -14.42 8.14 10.76
N TYR A 156 -13.27 8.74 10.44
CA TYR A 156 -12.36 8.25 9.40
C TYR A 156 -11.84 6.85 9.72
N GLY A 157 -11.33 6.61 10.95
CA GLY A 157 -10.86 5.30 11.38
C GLY A 157 -11.96 4.24 11.35
N LEU A 158 -13.18 4.60 11.76
CA LEU A 158 -14.34 3.71 11.71
C LEU A 158 -14.71 3.32 10.27
N LEU A 159 -14.78 4.30 9.37
CA LEU A 159 -15.07 4.07 7.95
C LEU A 159 -13.98 3.23 7.29
N LEU A 160 -12.71 3.54 7.55
CA LEU A 160 -11.55 2.80 7.05
C LEU A 160 -11.64 1.32 7.43
N TYR A 161 -11.87 1.05 8.72
CA TYR A 161 -11.95 -0.33 9.22
C TYR A 161 -13.11 -1.11 8.61
N LEU A 162 -14.26 -0.47 8.43
CA LEU A 162 -15.44 -1.08 7.79
C LEU A 162 -15.19 -1.38 6.30
N LEU A 163 -14.57 -0.45 5.57
CA LEU A 163 -14.23 -0.64 4.15
C LEU A 163 -13.18 -1.73 3.95
N GLN A 164 -12.17 -1.82 4.82
CA GLN A 164 -11.18 -2.90 4.79
C GLN A 164 -11.80 -4.29 5.06
N ASN A 165 -12.92 -4.32 5.78
CA ASN A 165 -13.68 -5.54 6.08
C ASN A 165 -14.98 -5.65 5.26
N LYS A 166 -15.05 -5.00 4.09
CA LYS A 166 -16.21 -5.01 3.20
C LYS A 166 -16.70 -6.45 2.94
N GLY A 167 -18.01 -6.66 3.00
CA GLY A 167 -18.66 -7.96 2.87
C GLY A 167 -18.70 -8.81 4.15
N LYS A 168 -17.93 -8.43 5.19
CA LYS A 168 -17.88 -9.17 6.46
C LYS A 168 -18.63 -8.41 7.56
N THR A 169 -19.27 -9.16 8.47
CA THR A 169 -19.83 -8.57 9.68
C THR A 169 -18.74 -8.41 10.72
N VAL A 170 -18.51 -7.18 11.18
CA VAL A 170 -17.52 -6.83 12.20
C VAL A 170 -18.23 -6.60 13.51
N THR A 171 -17.78 -7.27 14.57
CA THR A 171 -18.40 -7.14 15.90
C THR A 171 -18.07 -5.80 16.54
N ARG A 172 -18.91 -5.36 17.48
CA ARG A 172 -18.72 -4.09 18.19
C ARG A 172 -17.40 -4.05 18.96
N GLU A 173 -17.03 -5.17 19.59
CA GLU A 173 -15.78 -5.33 20.34
C GLU A 173 -14.56 -5.12 19.44
N LYS A 174 -14.54 -5.79 18.28
CA LYS A 174 -13.45 -5.65 17.30
C LYS A 174 -13.32 -4.22 16.77
N ILE A 175 -14.45 -3.54 16.54
CA ILE A 175 -14.41 -2.14 16.08
C ILE A 175 -13.85 -1.24 17.18
N LEU A 176 -14.25 -1.42 18.44
CA LEU A 176 -13.74 -0.64 19.56
C LEU A 176 -12.23 -0.83 19.72
N GLU A 177 -11.77 -2.08 19.72
CA GLU A 177 -10.37 -2.46 19.81
C GLU A 177 -9.51 -1.81 18.70
N GLN A 178 -9.95 -1.90 17.44
CA GLN A 178 -9.16 -1.46 16.30
C GLN A 178 -9.20 0.05 16.04
N VAL A 179 -10.25 0.74 16.45
CA VAL A 179 -10.43 2.17 16.17
C VAL A 179 -10.04 3.06 17.35
N TRP A 180 -10.14 2.56 18.60
CA TRP A 180 -9.91 3.36 19.81
C TRP A 180 -8.82 2.83 20.74
N ASP A 181 -8.65 1.49 20.89
CA ASP A 181 -7.70 0.94 21.87
C ASP A 181 -6.23 1.10 21.51
N ILE A 182 -5.91 1.46 20.28
CA ILE A 182 -4.53 1.75 19.84
C ILE A 182 -3.88 2.88 20.68
N ASN A 183 -4.70 3.71 21.36
CA ASN A 183 -4.23 4.81 22.20
C ASN A 183 -4.52 4.64 23.69
N GLY A 184 -4.89 3.44 24.16
CA GLY A 184 -5.12 3.17 25.60
C GLY A 184 -6.36 3.84 26.20
N ASN A 185 -7.25 4.38 25.37
CA ASN A 185 -8.50 4.96 25.82
C ASN A 185 -9.60 3.89 25.81
N TYR A 186 -9.95 3.38 26.98
CA TYR A 186 -11.13 2.50 27.16
C TYR A 186 -12.41 3.26 26.79
N VAL A 187 -12.88 3.04 25.58
CA VAL A 187 -14.09 3.69 25.07
C VAL A 187 -15.28 2.72 25.16
N ASN A 188 -16.42 3.20 25.66
CA ASN A 188 -17.59 2.37 25.84
C ASN A 188 -18.45 2.23 24.56
N ASN A 189 -19.37 1.29 24.56
CA ASN A 189 -20.28 1.01 23.45
C ASN A 189 -21.12 2.22 23.00
N ASN A 190 -21.35 3.22 23.85
CA ASN A 190 -22.09 4.42 23.50
C ASN A 190 -21.30 5.30 22.52
N THR A 191 -19.97 5.40 22.69
CA THR A 191 -19.12 6.16 21.76
C THR A 191 -19.20 5.61 20.36
N LEU A 192 -19.09 4.29 20.18
CA LEU A 192 -19.26 3.64 18.88
C LEU A 192 -20.63 3.96 18.26
N THR A 193 -21.70 3.88 19.05
CA THR A 193 -23.06 4.15 18.56
C THR A 193 -23.21 5.61 18.09
N VAL A 194 -22.68 6.57 18.85
CA VAL A 194 -22.73 7.99 18.52
C VAL A 194 -21.87 8.28 17.28
N THR A 195 -20.64 7.73 17.21
CA THR A 195 -19.75 7.91 16.06
C THR A 195 -20.36 7.30 14.80
N MET A 196 -20.96 6.12 14.90
CA MET A 196 -21.65 5.46 13.79
C MET A 196 -22.85 6.29 13.28
N LYS A 197 -23.62 6.89 14.20
CA LYS A 197 -24.71 7.79 13.80
C LYS A 197 -24.19 8.99 13.05
N ARG A 198 -23.17 9.69 13.58
CA ARG A 198 -22.55 10.87 12.93
C ARG A 198 -21.98 10.52 11.57
N LEU A 199 -21.29 9.37 11.46
CA LEU A 199 -20.74 8.88 10.20
C LEU A 199 -21.86 8.68 9.17
N ARG A 200 -22.97 8.04 9.53
CA ARG A 200 -24.12 7.87 8.64
C ARG A 200 -24.74 9.18 8.20
N ASP A 201 -24.91 10.11 9.14
CA ASP A 201 -25.47 11.42 8.84
C ASP A 201 -24.61 12.16 7.80
N LYS A 202 -23.27 12.14 7.95
CA LYS A 202 -22.34 12.76 7.02
C LYS A 202 -22.28 12.06 5.66
N LEU A 203 -22.44 10.75 5.61
CA LEU A 203 -22.47 9.96 4.39
C LEU A 203 -23.86 9.87 3.75
N HIS A 204 -24.81 10.73 4.16
CA HIS A 204 -26.19 10.79 3.63
C HIS A 204 -26.96 9.48 3.78
N GLN A 205 -26.81 8.79 4.94
CA GLN A 205 -27.51 7.55 5.28
C GLN A 205 -27.33 6.42 4.25
N PRO A 206 -26.08 5.99 3.95
CA PRO A 206 -25.81 5.06 2.89
C PRO A 206 -26.43 3.67 3.15
N SER A 207 -27.06 3.09 2.14
CA SER A 207 -27.68 1.76 2.21
C SER A 207 -26.68 0.63 2.39
N CYS A 208 -25.42 0.85 1.94
CA CYS A 208 -24.31 -0.10 2.05
C CYS A 208 -23.82 -0.31 3.49
N LEU A 209 -24.10 0.61 4.42
CA LEU A 209 -23.68 0.52 5.82
C LEU A 209 -24.79 -0.05 6.70
N LYS A 210 -24.77 -1.37 6.90
CA LYS A 210 -25.83 -2.12 7.60
C LYS A 210 -25.52 -2.32 9.08
N THR A 211 -26.58 -2.29 9.90
CA THR A 211 -26.53 -2.73 11.30
C THR A 211 -26.97 -4.17 11.38
N ILE A 212 -26.12 -5.04 11.91
CA ILE A 212 -26.45 -6.43 12.23
C ILE A 212 -26.82 -6.47 13.71
N ARG A 213 -28.12 -6.58 13.98
CA ARG A 213 -28.65 -6.49 15.36
C ARG A 213 -27.92 -7.45 16.29
N SER A 214 -27.60 -6.98 17.48
CA SER A 214 -26.90 -7.72 18.55
C SER A 214 -25.48 -8.22 18.20
N VAL A 215 -24.95 -7.93 17.00
CA VAL A 215 -23.63 -8.37 16.55
C VAL A 215 -22.70 -7.18 16.29
N GLY A 216 -23.05 -6.30 15.36
CA GLY A 216 -22.17 -5.21 14.96
C GLY A 216 -22.61 -4.52 13.66
N TYR A 217 -21.66 -4.30 12.76
CA TYR A 217 -21.90 -3.57 11.53
C TYR A 217 -21.27 -4.30 10.33
N ARG A 218 -21.82 -4.07 9.15
CA ARG A 218 -21.31 -4.60 7.90
C ARG A 218 -21.42 -3.54 6.80
N MET A 219 -20.40 -3.46 5.98
CA MET A 219 -20.39 -2.65 4.79
C MET A 219 -20.34 -3.55 3.56
N GLU A 220 -21.29 -3.41 2.63
CA GLU A 220 -21.39 -4.23 1.43
C GLU A 220 -22.10 -3.45 0.32
N ASP A 221 -21.69 -3.64 -0.94
CA ASP A 221 -22.40 -2.99 -2.06
C ASP A 221 -23.86 -3.44 -2.09
N THR A 222 -24.74 -2.51 -2.39
CA THR A 222 -26.14 -2.82 -2.71
C THR A 222 -26.23 -3.21 -4.18
N ILE A 223 -26.71 -4.41 -4.46
CA ILE A 223 -26.94 -4.94 -5.81
C ILE A 223 -28.05 -4.16 -6.49
#